data_52c4ff27810402125de41b78066baec0
#
_entry.id   52c4ff27810402125de41b78066baec0
#
_cell.length_a   1.000
_cell.length_b   1.000
_cell.length_c   1.000
_cell.angle_alpha   90.00
_cell.angle_beta   90.00
_cell.angle_gamma   90.00
#
_symmetry.space_group_name_H-M   'P 1'
#
loop_
_entity.id
_entity.type
_entity.pdbx_description
1 polymer ?
#
loop_
_entity_poly.entity_id
_entity_poly.type
_entity_poly.pdbx_seq_one_letter_code
_entity_poly.pdbx_strand_id
1 'polypeptide(L)' 'MDDAESKRDFRHKIGLCRKESRETKYWFRMLARAAPKCKQKARPLWQEAKELHLIFAKIWRSSGDQ' A
#
# COMPACT_ATOMS: atom_id res chain seq x y z
N MET A 1 -28.03 2.07 -4.36
CA MET A 1 -27.03 1.17 -3.79
C MET A 1 -27.10 1.22 -2.27
N ASP A 2 -27.00 0.07 -1.65
CA ASP A 2 -27.02 -0.06 -0.19
C ASP A 2 -25.75 0.52 0.42
N ASP A 3 -25.89 1.38 1.44
CA ASP A 3 -24.77 1.99 2.13
C ASP A 3 -23.83 0.95 2.74
N ALA A 4 -24.38 -0.12 3.31
CA ALA A 4 -23.59 -1.19 3.91
C ALA A 4 -22.75 -1.90 2.86
N GLU A 5 -23.31 -2.10 1.68
CA GLU A 5 -22.62 -2.71 0.55
C GLU A 5 -21.51 -1.81 0.03
N SER A 6 -21.79 -0.50 -0.07
CA SER A 6 -20.80 0.50 -0.49
C SER A 6 -19.62 0.57 0.47
N LYS A 7 -19.89 0.56 1.78
CA LYS A 7 -18.83 0.61 2.79
C LYS A 7 -17.97 -0.63 2.75
N ARG A 8 -18.61 -1.79 2.59
CA ARG A 8 -17.90 -3.07 2.50
C ARG A 8 -17.02 -3.10 1.26
N ASP A 9 -17.54 -2.63 0.13
CA ASP A 9 -16.80 -2.59 -1.12
C ASP A 9 -15.60 -1.64 -1.01
N PHE A 10 -15.83 -0.47 -0.45
CA PHE A 10 -14.77 0.52 -0.23
C PHE A 10 -13.66 -0.08 0.64
N ARG A 11 -14.03 -0.71 1.76
CA ARG A 11 -13.06 -1.30 2.66
C ARG A 11 -12.27 -2.42 1.98
N HIS A 12 -12.95 -3.21 1.16
CA HIS A 12 -12.29 -4.27 0.41
C HIS A 12 -11.25 -3.69 -0.55
N LYS A 13 -11.61 -2.63 -1.27
CA LYS A 13 -10.69 -1.98 -2.20
C LYS A 13 -9.50 -1.35 -1.49
N ILE A 14 -9.74 -0.74 -0.33
CA ILE A 14 -8.65 -0.17 0.47
C ILE A 14 -7.73 -1.28 0.98
N GLY A 15 -8.30 -2.43 1.35
CA GLY A 15 -7.51 -3.59 1.75
C GLY A 15 -6.59 -4.07 0.63
N LEU A 16 -7.08 -4.06 -0.60
CA LEU A 16 -6.26 -4.41 -1.76
C LEU A 16 -5.14 -3.40 -1.97
N CYS A 17 -5.45 -2.11 -1.85
CA CYS A 17 -4.44 -1.05 -1.97
C CYS A 17 -3.36 -1.21 -0.92
N ARG A 18 -3.75 -1.55 0.31
CA ARG A 18 -2.81 -1.79 1.40
C ARG A 18 -1.87 -2.95 1.07
N LYS A 19 -2.45 -4.03 0.58
CA LYS A 19 -1.69 -5.22 0.20
C LYS A 19 -0.72 -4.93 -0.94
N GLU A 20 -1.22 -4.25 -1.98
CA GLU A 20 -0.41 -3.93 -3.16
C GLU A 20 0.74 -2.98 -2.82
N SER A 21 0.48 -1.97 -2.00
CA SER A 21 1.55 -1.04 -1.61
C SER A 21 2.60 -1.73 -0.75
N ARG A 22 2.20 -2.69 0.07
CA ARG A 22 3.14 -3.49 0.85
C ARG A 22 4.03 -4.33 -0.06
N GLU A 23 3.45 -4.97 -1.06
CA GLU A 23 4.21 -5.75 -2.03
C GLU A 23 5.15 -4.89 -2.85
N THR A 24 4.68 -3.72 -3.27
CA THR A 24 5.49 -2.77 -4.03
C THR A 24 6.73 -2.36 -3.23
N LYS A 25 6.57 -2.14 -1.95
CA LYS A 25 7.66 -1.81 -1.06
C LYS A 25 8.74 -2.91 -1.07
N TYR A 26 8.32 -4.15 -1.02
CA TYR A 26 9.24 -5.30 -1.09
C TYR A 26 9.96 -5.37 -2.42
N TRP A 27 9.24 -5.11 -3.51
CA TRP A 27 9.83 -5.14 -4.84
C TRP A 27 10.96 -4.12 -4.98
N PHE A 28 10.77 -2.91 -4.45
CA PHE A 28 11.81 -1.89 -4.51
C PHE A 28 13.02 -2.27 -3.67
N ARG A 29 12.82 -2.91 -2.53
CA ARG A 29 13.92 -3.40 -1.71
C ARG A 29 14.71 -4.50 -2.44
N MET A 30 14.01 -5.42 -3.06
CA MET A 30 14.64 -6.49 -3.83
C MET A 30 15.42 -5.95 -5.00
N LEU A 31 14.85 -4.97 -5.69
CA LEU A 31 15.51 -4.33 -6.82
C LEU A 31 16.81 -3.66 -6.39
N ALA A 32 16.78 -2.98 -5.26
CA ALA A 32 17.97 -2.30 -4.73
C ALA A 32 19.09 -3.29 -4.42
N ARG A 33 18.73 -4.48 -3.95
CA ARG A 33 19.71 -5.53 -3.63
C ARG A 33 20.23 -6.22 -4.87
N ALA A 34 19.32 -6.52 -5.81
CA ALA A 34 19.67 -7.25 -7.02
C ALA A 34 20.42 -6.39 -8.02
N ALA A 35 20.13 -5.10 -8.03
CA ALA A 35 20.74 -4.14 -8.96
C ALA A 35 21.19 -2.90 -8.19
N PRO A 36 22.37 -2.94 -7.56
CA PRO A 36 22.85 -1.80 -6.75
C PRO A 36 22.88 -0.47 -7.49
N LYS A 37 23.03 -0.50 -8.81
CA LYS A 37 23.01 0.71 -9.62
C LYS A 37 21.64 1.41 -9.56
N CYS A 38 20.57 0.65 -9.26
CA CYS A 38 19.22 1.20 -9.18
C CYS A 38 18.87 1.68 -7.78
N LYS A 39 19.74 1.45 -6.80
CA LYS A 39 19.44 1.75 -5.40
C LYS A 39 19.02 3.19 -5.17
N GLN A 40 19.73 4.14 -5.76
CA GLN A 40 19.42 5.55 -5.58
C GLN A 40 18.05 5.91 -6.14
N LYS A 41 17.69 5.34 -7.29
CA LYS A 41 16.39 5.59 -7.90
C LYS A 41 15.26 4.85 -7.19
N ALA A 42 15.56 3.68 -6.66
CA ALA A 42 14.57 2.85 -5.96
C ALA A 42 14.21 3.40 -4.57
N ARG A 43 15.17 4.04 -3.91
CA ARG A 43 14.97 4.53 -2.54
C ARG A 43 13.78 5.48 -2.37
N PRO A 44 13.67 6.55 -3.17
CA PRO A 44 12.50 7.44 -3.04
C PRO A 44 11.19 6.75 -3.39
N LEU A 45 11.21 5.82 -4.33
CA LEU A 45 10.02 5.06 -4.69
C LEU A 45 9.61 4.10 -3.57
N TRP A 46 10.59 3.48 -2.92
CA TRP A 46 10.33 2.65 -1.74
C TRP A 46 9.71 3.48 -0.61
N GLN A 47 10.25 4.68 -0.38
CA GLN A 47 9.75 5.57 0.65
C GLN A 47 8.30 5.97 0.36
N GLU A 48 8.01 6.28 -0.89
CA GLU A 48 6.67 6.64 -1.31
C GLU A 48 5.70 5.48 -1.13
N ALA A 49 6.12 4.27 -1.50
CA ALA A 49 5.30 3.07 -1.30
C ALA A 49 5.05 2.81 0.18
N LYS A 50 6.05 3.05 1.02
CA LYS A 50 5.93 2.90 2.47
C LYS A 50 4.88 3.87 3.03
N GLU A 51 4.93 5.13 2.58
CA GLU A 51 3.97 6.14 3.02
C GLU A 51 2.56 5.77 2.60
N LEU A 52 2.39 5.34 1.36
CA LEU A 52 1.08 4.90 0.86
C LEU A 52 0.56 3.70 1.64
N HIS A 53 1.43 2.75 1.95
CA HIS A 53 1.04 1.60 2.73
C HIS A 53 0.50 2.00 4.10
N LEU A 54 1.17 2.94 4.77
CA LEU A 54 0.74 3.42 6.08
C LEU A 54 -0.60 4.15 6.00
N ILE A 55 -0.80 4.94 4.95
CA ILE A 55 -2.06 5.66 4.72
C ILE A 55 -3.19 4.66 4.50
N PHE A 56 -3.00 3.70 3.62
CA PHE A 56 -4.03 2.69 3.34
C PHE A 56 -4.34 1.84 4.56
N ALA A 57 -3.32 1.49 5.34
CA ALA A 57 -3.52 0.73 6.57
C ALA A 57 -4.39 1.50 7.57
N LYS A 58 -4.15 2.82 7.68
CA LYS A 58 -4.93 3.69 8.57
C LYS A 58 -6.38 3.79 8.09
N ILE A 59 -6.58 4.01 6.80
CA ILE A 59 -7.92 4.09 6.22
C ILE A 59 -8.67 2.77 6.42
N TRP A 60 -7.99 1.67 6.19
CA TRP A 60 -8.59 0.35 6.32
C TRP A 60 -9.07 0.11 7.76
N ARG A 61 -8.23 0.43 8.75
CA ARG A 61 -8.60 0.29 10.15
C ARG A 61 -9.79 1.18 10.50
N SER A 62 -9.75 2.44 10.08
CA SER A 62 -10.81 3.39 10.35
C SER A 62 -12.14 2.98 9.72
N SER A 63 -12.10 2.43 8.53
CA SER A 63 -13.32 2.03 7.82
C SER A 63 -13.96 0.77 8.41
N GLY A 64 -13.22 0.02 9.22
CA GLY A 64 -13.73 -1.17 9.87
C GLY A 64 -14.32 -0.90 11.25
N ASP A 65 -14.04 0.27 11.81
CA ASP A 65 -14.52 0.67 13.13
C ASP A 65 -15.88 1.30 13.02
N GLN A 66 -16.91 0.54 13.29
CA GLN A 66 -18.29 1.02 13.26
C GLN A 66 -18.91 0.99 14.65
#